data_2278fb1a01e62b27e9a202086c551efe
#
_entry.id   2278fb1a01e62b27e9a202086c551efe
#
_cell.length_a   1.000
_cell.length_b   1.000
_cell.length_c   1.000
_cell.angle_alpha   90.00
_cell.angle_beta   90.00
_cell.angle_gamma   90.00
#
_symmetry.space_group_name_H-M   'P 1'
#
loop_
_entity.id
_entity.type
_entity.pdbx_description
1 polymer ?
#
loop_
_entity_poly.entity_id
_entity_poly.type
_entity_poly.pdbx_seq_one_letter_code
_entity_poly.pdbx_strand_id
1 'polypeptide(L)'
;SPDKGLTWMTIDTGYPGSLWSGIKADVGIYLLLGMSGNIIIAKELDPNAEEPSADKFTGLGCFEGGMYDGDCKVFTFEYQNIGVKNSLTNAIILDDGRIAISGNSGTVSIVDLYNKKNIETCVRSDRLSNTSIVNLGNDEFLIAGQKGVRKHSMSQCYENFVSDDPALQDSYYTVDLS
;
A
#
# COMPACT_ATOMS: atom_id res chain seq x y z
N SER A 1 0.57 18.32 -6.23
CA SER A 1 0.35 19.77 -6.17
C SER A 1 1.45 20.44 -5.36
N PRO A 2 2.29 21.30 -5.94
CA PRO A 2 3.37 22.01 -5.23
C PRO A 2 2.87 23.30 -4.54
N ASP A 3 1.69 23.78 -4.89
CA ASP A 3 1.10 25.07 -4.52
C ASP A 3 -0.16 24.94 -3.67
N LYS A 4 -0.20 23.96 -2.77
CA LYS A 4 -1.29 23.70 -1.81
C LYS A 4 -2.66 23.44 -2.48
N GLY A 5 -2.66 22.83 -3.66
CA GLY A 5 -3.87 22.40 -4.34
C GLY A 5 -4.42 23.39 -5.37
N LEU A 6 -3.69 24.45 -5.70
CA LEU A 6 -4.09 25.39 -6.76
C LEU A 6 -3.88 24.80 -8.15
N THR A 7 -2.78 24.04 -8.34
CA THR A 7 -2.51 23.30 -9.58
C THR A 7 -2.30 21.80 -9.29
N TRP A 8 -2.69 20.96 -10.23
CA TRP A 8 -2.60 19.52 -10.15
C TRP A 8 -1.96 18.96 -11.39
N MET A 9 -1.16 17.92 -11.20
CA MET A 9 -0.55 17.14 -12.26
C MET A 9 -1.21 15.76 -12.27
N THR A 10 -1.70 15.34 -13.42
CA THR A 10 -2.17 13.98 -13.63
C THR A 10 -1.02 13.10 -14.10
N ILE A 11 -0.86 11.94 -13.49
CA ILE A 11 0.14 10.95 -13.87
C ILE A 11 -0.58 9.65 -14.19
N ASP A 12 -0.42 9.18 -15.42
CA ASP A 12 -0.89 7.86 -15.81
C ASP A 12 0.00 6.80 -15.13
N THR A 13 -0.61 5.96 -14.32
CA THR A 13 0.06 4.84 -13.66
C THR A 13 0.07 3.58 -14.52
N GLY A 14 -0.71 3.51 -15.61
CA GLY A 14 -0.94 2.29 -16.37
C GLY A 14 -1.77 1.21 -15.63
N TYR A 15 -2.22 1.50 -14.40
CA TYR A 15 -3.03 0.57 -13.62
C TYR A 15 -4.50 0.65 -14.02
N PRO A 16 -5.11 -0.45 -14.49
CA PRO A 16 -6.49 -0.42 -15.00
C PRO A 16 -7.56 -0.41 -13.90
N GLY A 17 -7.16 -0.58 -12.63
CA GLY A 17 -8.08 -0.62 -11.49
C GLY A 17 -8.18 0.72 -10.76
N SER A 18 -9.08 0.79 -9.78
CA SER A 18 -9.20 1.96 -8.90
C SER A 18 -8.11 1.97 -7.83
N LEU A 19 -7.56 3.15 -7.58
CA LEU A 19 -6.67 3.44 -6.46
C LEU A 19 -7.48 4.10 -5.34
N TRP A 20 -7.34 3.60 -4.13
CA TRP A 20 -8.14 4.02 -2.99
C TRP A 20 -7.39 4.89 -2.00
N SER A 21 -6.08 4.74 -1.92
CA SER A 21 -5.23 5.46 -0.98
C SER A 21 -3.79 5.47 -1.45
N GLY A 22 -2.97 6.29 -0.82
CA GLY A 22 -1.52 6.30 -1.05
C GLY A 22 -0.79 7.01 0.07
N ILE A 23 0.46 6.64 0.24
CA ILE A 23 1.38 7.29 1.19
C ILE A 23 2.70 7.61 0.50
N LYS A 24 3.37 8.62 1.01
CA LYS A 24 4.79 8.86 0.69
C LYS A 24 5.61 7.96 1.61
N ALA A 25 6.19 6.91 1.05
CA ALA A 25 6.95 5.91 1.81
C ALA A 25 8.38 6.39 2.12
N ASP A 26 8.99 7.14 1.17
CA ASP A 26 10.32 7.73 1.32
C ASP A 26 10.47 8.93 0.37
N VAL A 27 11.66 9.53 0.32
CA VAL A 27 11.96 10.60 -0.64
C VAL A 27 11.83 10.06 -2.06
N GLY A 28 10.91 10.64 -2.83
CA GLY A 28 10.63 10.21 -4.21
C GLY A 28 9.99 8.83 -4.34
N ILE A 29 9.59 8.18 -3.24
CA ILE A 29 8.95 6.85 -3.25
C ILE A 29 7.55 6.97 -2.66
N TYR A 30 6.57 6.52 -3.43
CA TYR A 30 5.16 6.52 -3.04
C TYR A 30 4.60 5.11 -3.18
N LEU A 31 3.75 4.72 -2.22
CA LEU A 31 2.98 3.50 -2.29
C LEU A 31 1.52 3.84 -2.54
N LEU A 32 0.95 3.29 -3.60
CA LEU A 32 -0.47 3.45 -3.94
C LEU A 32 -1.18 2.12 -3.70
N LEU A 33 -2.40 2.21 -3.19
CA LEU A 33 -3.20 1.05 -2.79
C LEU A 33 -4.38 0.88 -3.75
N GLY A 34 -4.46 -0.29 -4.37
CA GLY A 34 -5.43 -0.61 -5.39
C GLY A 34 -6.45 -1.67 -5.00
N MET A 35 -7.26 -2.02 -5.97
CA MET A 35 -8.20 -3.15 -5.91
C MET A 35 -7.45 -4.47 -5.96
N SER A 36 -8.13 -5.54 -5.49
CA SER A 36 -7.66 -6.93 -5.64
C SER A 36 -6.29 -7.21 -5.05
N GLY A 37 -5.95 -6.55 -3.93
CA GLY A 37 -4.67 -6.74 -3.23
C GLY A 37 -3.46 -6.16 -3.95
N ASN A 38 -3.66 -5.30 -4.94
CA ASN A 38 -2.56 -4.69 -5.67
C ASN A 38 -2.02 -3.47 -4.93
N ILE A 39 -0.71 -3.42 -4.83
CA ILE A 39 0.07 -2.25 -4.44
C ILE A 39 0.92 -1.79 -5.62
N ILE A 40 1.09 -0.48 -5.73
CA ILE A 40 1.91 0.13 -6.78
C ILE A 40 2.97 0.96 -6.10
N ILE A 41 4.22 0.65 -6.37
CA ILE A 41 5.37 1.43 -5.90
C ILE A 41 5.74 2.39 -7.01
N ALA A 42 5.47 3.68 -6.79
CA ALA A 42 5.83 4.76 -7.70
C ALA A 42 7.14 5.40 -7.24
N LYS A 43 8.13 5.45 -8.13
CA LYS A 43 9.42 6.10 -7.88
C LYS A 43 9.57 7.29 -8.80
N GLU A 44 9.75 8.47 -8.23
CA GLU A 44 10.10 9.69 -8.97
C GLU A 44 11.52 9.54 -9.50
N LEU A 45 11.70 9.75 -10.81
CA LEU A 45 13.00 9.69 -11.43
C LEU A 45 13.70 11.05 -11.33
N ASP A 46 15.00 11.02 -11.10
CA ASP A 46 15.85 12.18 -11.31
C ASP A 46 15.84 12.49 -12.82
N PRO A 47 15.55 13.73 -13.24
CA PRO A 47 15.57 14.12 -14.66
C PRO A 47 16.94 13.89 -15.35
N ASN A 48 18.00 13.75 -14.56
CA ASN A 48 19.37 13.52 -15.05
C ASN A 48 19.81 12.05 -14.91
N ALA A 49 18.94 11.16 -14.41
CA ALA A 49 19.24 9.73 -14.31
C ALA A 49 19.21 9.07 -15.70
N GLU A 50 19.92 7.94 -15.82
CA GLU A 50 19.83 7.10 -17.02
C GLU A 50 18.37 6.65 -17.24
N GLU A 51 17.98 6.50 -18.51
CA GLU A 51 16.63 6.06 -18.86
C GLU A 51 16.26 4.75 -18.13
N PRO A 52 15.02 4.65 -17.61
CA PRO A 52 14.57 3.43 -16.93
C PRO A 52 14.63 2.25 -17.89
N SER A 53 14.93 1.07 -17.35
CA SER A 53 14.92 -0.16 -18.15
C SER A 53 13.57 -0.38 -18.83
N ALA A 54 13.58 -0.91 -20.05
CA ALA A 54 12.40 -1.04 -20.93
C ALA A 54 11.25 -1.89 -20.37
N ASP A 55 11.48 -2.58 -19.26
CA ASP A 55 10.53 -3.45 -18.57
C ASP A 55 9.71 -2.75 -17.48
N LYS A 56 9.96 -1.45 -17.20
CA LYS A 56 9.20 -0.68 -16.23
C LYS A 56 8.24 0.28 -16.92
N PHE A 57 6.98 0.28 -16.47
CA PHE A 57 6.04 1.28 -16.92
C PHE A 57 6.48 2.66 -16.40
N THR A 58 6.51 3.63 -17.29
CA THR A 58 6.91 5.00 -17.00
C THR A 58 5.75 5.93 -17.27
N GLY A 59 5.35 6.71 -16.27
CA GLY A 59 4.32 7.75 -16.39
C GLY A 59 4.95 9.13 -16.32
N LEU A 60 4.58 9.98 -17.28
CA LEU A 60 4.92 11.40 -17.30
C LEU A 60 3.70 12.21 -16.86
N GLY A 61 3.91 13.16 -15.96
CA GLY A 61 2.93 14.19 -15.62
C GLY A 61 3.54 15.56 -15.71
N CYS A 62 2.81 16.49 -16.30
CA CYS A 62 3.19 17.88 -16.37
C CYS A 62 2.14 18.77 -15.72
N PHE A 63 2.56 19.88 -15.09
CA PHE A 63 1.65 20.87 -14.56
C PHE A 63 1.11 21.72 -15.71
N GLU A 64 -0.19 21.99 -15.67
CA GLU A 64 -0.88 22.84 -16.61
C GLU A 64 -1.37 24.12 -15.88
N GLY A 65 -0.85 25.24 -16.33
CA GLY A 65 -1.18 26.55 -15.77
C GLY A 65 -0.51 26.89 -14.43
N GLY A 66 -0.52 28.17 -14.07
CA GLY A 66 0.05 28.66 -12.81
C GLY A 66 1.57 28.79 -12.83
N MET A 67 2.17 28.88 -11.63
CA MET A 67 3.61 29.12 -11.44
C MET A 67 4.49 27.96 -11.96
N TYR A 68 3.95 26.75 -12.04
CA TYR A 68 4.66 25.52 -12.40
C TYR A 68 4.29 25.03 -13.81
N ASP A 69 3.66 25.88 -14.62
CA ASP A 69 3.27 25.53 -15.99
C ASP A 69 4.46 25.00 -16.81
N GLY A 70 4.31 23.79 -17.34
CA GLY A 70 5.36 23.11 -18.09
C GLY A 70 6.37 22.33 -17.25
N ASP A 71 6.35 22.41 -15.91
CA ASP A 71 7.17 21.54 -15.06
C ASP A 71 6.65 20.12 -15.13
N CYS A 72 7.51 19.18 -15.49
CA CYS A 72 7.15 17.79 -15.65
C CYS A 72 7.89 16.88 -14.65
N LYS A 73 7.25 15.81 -14.24
CA LYS A 73 7.82 14.74 -13.41
C LYS A 73 7.63 13.41 -14.07
N VAL A 74 8.65 12.58 -13.99
CA VAL A 74 8.65 11.23 -14.51
C VAL A 74 8.66 10.24 -13.35
N PHE A 75 7.82 9.22 -13.44
CA PHE A 75 7.74 8.17 -12.45
C PHE A 75 7.89 6.81 -13.11
N THR A 76 8.55 5.89 -12.43
CA THR A 76 8.46 4.46 -12.74
C THR A 76 7.48 3.79 -11.80
N PHE A 77 6.76 2.79 -12.28
CA PHE A 77 5.77 2.04 -11.52
C PHE A 77 6.13 0.57 -11.47
N GLU A 78 6.05 0.02 -10.28
CA GLU A 78 6.22 -1.40 -10.02
C GLU A 78 4.94 -1.92 -9.36
N TYR A 79 4.37 -3.01 -9.90
CA TYR A 79 3.12 -3.60 -9.43
C TYR A 79 3.41 -4.86 -8.65
N GLN A 80 2.77 -4.99 -7.49
CA GLN A 80 2.85 -6.18 -6.65
C GLN A 80 1.48 -6.53 -6.12
N ASN A 81 1.24 -7.82 -5.84
CA ASN A 81 0.02 -8.29 -5.20
C ASN A 81 0.36 -8.91 -3.85
N ILE A 82 -0.39 -8.53 -2.82
CA ILE A 82 -0.17 -9.03 -1.44
C ILE A 82 -0.90 -10.35 -1.15
N GLY A 83 -1.32 -11.08 -2.18
CA GLY A 83 -1.93 -12.41 -2.04
C GLY A 83 -3.43 -12.41 -1.73
N VAL A 84 -4.11 -11.25 -1.74
CA VAL A 84 -5.55 -11.16 -1.49
C VAL A 84 -6.32 -10.60 -2.68
N LYS A 85 -7.63 -10.85 -2.72
CA LYS A 85 -8.55 -10.29 -3.74
C LYS A 85 -9.32 -9.07 -3.24
N ASN A 86 -8.99 -8.56 -2.07
CA ASN A 86 -9.70 -7.45 -1.43
C ASN A 86 -9.08 -6.11 -1.81
N SER A 87 -9.87 -5.05 -1.81
CA SER A 87 -9.36 -3.68 -1.97
C SER A 87 -8.59 -3.24 -0.73
N LEU A 88 -7.48 -2.57 -0.95
CA LEU A 88 -6.62 -2.00 0.09
C LEU A 88 -7.03 -0.54 0.30
N THR A 89 -7.22 -0.13 1.54
CA THR A 89 -7.91 1.12 1.87
C THR A 89 -7.05 2.17 2.55
N ASN A 90 -6.05 1.75 3.33
CA ASN A 90 -5.18 2.67 4.05
C ASN A 90 -3.82 2.04 4.34
N ALA A 91 -2.79 2.86 4.47
CA ALA A 91 -1.45 2.43 4.86
C ALA A 91 -0.79 3.44 5.80
N ILE A 92 0.12 2.95 6.64
CA ILE A 92 0.97 3.73 7.52
C ILE A 92 2.41 3.20 7.50
N ILE A 93 3.37 4.08 7.74
CA ILE A 93 4.77 3.70 7.93
C ILE A 93 4.98 3.33 9.40
N LEU A 94 5.64 2.21 9.64
CA LEU A 94 6.04 1.75 10.96
C LEU A 94 7.40 2.34 11.36
N ASP A 95 7.72 2.28 12.66
CA ASP A 95 8.95 2.87 13.21
C ASP A 95 10.24 2.23 12.63
N ASP A 96 10.14 1.00 12.16
CA ASP A 96 11.23 0.25 11.51
C ASP A 96 11.29 0.43 9.97
N GLY A 97 10.42 1.27 9.41
CA GLY A 97 10.34 1.55 7.98
C GLY A 97 9.46 0.58 7.17
N ARG A 98 8.97 -0.50 7.77
CA ARG A 98 7.94 -1.35 7.14
C ARG A 98 6.64 -0.56 6.99
N ILE A 99 5.74 -1.06 6.16
CA ILE A 99 4.45 -0.42 5.90
C ILE A 99 3.34 -1.38 6.32
N ALA A 100 2.47 -0.93 7.23
CA ALA A 100 1.25 -1.64 7.55
C ALA A 100 0.11 -1.15 6.67
N ILE A 101 -0.63 -2.08 6.08
CA ILE A 101 -1.72 -1.84 5.13
C ILE A 101 -2.99 -2.45 5.70
N SER A 102 -4.09 -1.73 5.60
CA SER A 102 -5.43 -2.25 5.89
C SER A 102 -6.30 -2.32 4.63
N GLY A 103 -7.27 -3.21 4.63
CA GLY A 103 -8.16 -3.40 3.49
C GLY A 103 -9.53 -3.96 3.87
N ASN A 104 -10.33 -4.17 2.84
CA ASN A 104 -11.65 -4.77 2.99
C ASN A 104 -11.55 -6.23 3.45
N SER A 105 -12.67 -6.77 3.94
CA SER A 105 -12.81 -8.16 4.39
C SER A 105 -11.77 -8.57 5.43
N GLY A 106 -11.42 -7.68 6.36
CA GLY A 106 -10.52 -7.98 7.47
C GLY A 106 -9.03 -8.03 7.09
N THR A 107 -8.65 -7.58 5.92
CA THR A 107 -7.24 -7.61 5.47
C THR A 107 -6.38 -6.66 6.29
N VAL A 108 -5.26 -7.18 6.79
CA VAL A 108 -4.13 -6.42 7.35
C VAL A 108 -2.85 -7.02 6.80
N SER A 109 -1.94 -6.21 6.31
CA SER A 109 -0.68 -6.67 5.74
C SER A 109 0.50 -5.83 6.22
N ILE A 110 1.66 -6.43 6.36
CA ILE A 110 2.94 -5.73 6.58
C ILE A 110 3.83 -6.00 5.36
N VAL A 111 4.35 -4.92 4.79
CA VAL A 111 5.18 -4.95 3.59
C VAL A 111 6.50 -4.27 3.88
N ASP A 112 7.61 -4.90 3.47
CA ASP A 112 8.93 -4.31 3.46
C ASP A 112 9.29 -3.93 2.01
N LEU A 113 9.33 -2.61 1.72
CA LEU A 113 9.64 -2.12 0.36
C LEU A 113 11.11 -2.30 -0.03
N TYR A 114 12.01 -2.42 0.94
CA TYR A 114 13.45 -2.58 0.70
C TYR A 114 13.84 -4.04 0.61
N ASN A 115 13.17 -4.89 1.41
CA ASN A 115 13.32 -6.34 1.35
C ASN A 115 12.03 -6.95 0.79
N LYS A 116 11.84 -6.83 -0.51
CA LYS A 116 10.61 -7.20 -1.24
C LYS A 116 10.20 -8.68 -1.07
N LYS A 117 10.97 -9.49 -0.35
CA LYS A 117 10.74 -10.92 -0.19
C LYS A 117 9.71 -11.28 0.87
N ASN A 118 9.36 -10.34 1.77
CA ASN A 118 8.44 -10.62 2.87
C ASN A 118 7.23 -9.69 2.83
N ILE A 119 6.13 -10.22 2.33
CA ILE A 119 4.80 -9.65 2.54
C ILE A 119 4.06 -10.58 3.49
N GLU A 120 3.75 -10.09 4.67
CA GLU A 120 2.96 -10.81 5.66
C GLU A 120 1.52 -10.31 5.60
N THR A 121 0.58 -11.17 5.30
CA THR A 121 -0.83 -10.79 5.19
C THR A 121 -1.70 -11.64 6.11
N CYS A 122 -2.48 -10.95 6.93
CA CYS A 122 -3.52 -11.51 7.78
C CYS A 122 -4.89 -11.15 7.22
N VAL A 123 -5.77 -12.14 7.10
CA VAL A 123 -7.19 -11.92 6.82
C VAL A 123 -7.99 -12.40 8.03
N ARG A 124 -8.52 -11.45 8.78
CA ARG A 124 -9.24 -11.72 10.03
C ARG A 124 -10.49 -12.55 9.79
N SER A 125 -10.79 -13.44 10.73
CA SER A 125 -11.98 -14.33 10.70
C SER A 125 -13.30 -13.55 10.66
N ASP A 126 -13.37 -12.37 11.30
CA ASP A 126 -14.57 -11.52 11.30
C ASP A 126 -14.88 -10.89 9.92
N ARG A 127 -13.93 -10.90 8.99
CA ARG A 127 -14.06 -10.35 7.63
C ARG A 127 -14.60 -8.91 7.54
N LEU A 128 -14.53 -8.15 8.64
CA LEU A 128 -15.03 -6.77 8.66
C LEU A 128 -14.07 -5.84 7.91
N SER A 129 -14.63 -5.00 7.04
CA SER A 129 -13.86 -4.06 6.25
C SER A 129 -13.21 -2.98 7.13
N ASN A 130 -11.95 -2.70 6.83
CA ASN A 130 -11.13 -1.69 7.49
C ASN A 130 -11.02 -0.47 6.59
N THR A 131 -11.03 0.72 7.18
CA THR A 131 -10.89 2.00 6.46
C THR A 131 -9.68 2.80 6.91
N SER A 132 -9.19 2.53 8.11
CA SER A 132 -8.01 3.20 8.67
C SER A 132 -7.26 2.28 9.61
N ILE A 133 -5.96 2.53 9.75
CA ILE A 133 -5.05 1.80 10.61
C ILE A 133 -4.11 2.79 11.33
N VAL A 134 -3.83 2.52 12.60
CA VAL A 134 -2.90 3.31 13.43
C VAL A 134 -1.95 2.36 14.14
N ASN A 135 -0.66 2.66 14.13
CA ASN A 135 0.37 1.89 14.81
C ASN A 135 0.30 2.08 16.34
N LEU A 136 0.35 0.98 17.08
CA LEU A 136 0.49 0.96 18.54
C LEU A 136 1.88 0.47 18.98
N GLY A 137 2.72 0.06 18.03
CA GLY A 137 4.00 -0.60 18.27
C GLY A 137 3.87 -2.13 18.37
N ASN A 138 5.00 -2.85 18.21
CA ASN A 138 5.09 -4.31 18.31
C ASN A 138 4.11 -5.07 17.41
N ASP A 139 3.90 -4.58 16.19
CA ASP A 139 2.94 -5.12 15.20
C ASP A 139 1.51 -5.21 15.74
N GLU A 140 1.16 -4.29 16.66
CA GLU A 140 -0.19 -4.06 17.15
C GLU A 140 -0.79 -2.79 16.52
N PHE A 141 -2.07 -2.84 16.21
CA PHE A 141 -2.77 -1.78 15.49
C PHE A 141 -4.12 -1.46 16.10
N LEU A 142 -4.52 -0.17 16.05
CA LEU A 142 -5.93 0.20 16.09
C LEU A 142 -6.45 0.28 14.67
N ILE A 143 -7.53 -0.43 14.39
CA ILE A 143 -8.17 -0.47 13.09
C ILE A 143 -9.57 0.09 13.22
N ALA A 144 -9.86 1.13 12.44
CA ALA A 144 -11.21 1.66 12.30
C ALA A 144 -11.85 1.12 11.02
N GLY A 145 -13.16 0.96 11.05
CA GLY A 145 -13.92 0.48 9.91
C GLY A 145 -15.31 0.01 10.28
N GLN A 146 -15.79 -1.03 9.62
CA GLN A 146 -17.09 -1.61 9.88
C GLN A 146 -17.20 -2.08 11.35
N LYS A 147 -18.27 -1.67 12.04
CA LYS A 147 -18.53 -1.89 13.47
C LYS A 147 -17.56 -1.17 14.44
N GLY A 148 -16.95 -0.05 14.03
CA GLY A 148 -16.19 0.85 14.90
C GLY A 148 -14.69 0.58 14.93
N VAL A 149 -14.07 0.77 16.10
CA VAL A 149 -12.61 0.67 16.29
C VAL A 149 -12.26 -0.62 17.03
N ARG A 150 -11.19 -1.28 16.60
CA ARG A 150 -10.71 -2.55 17.16
C ARG A 150 -9.21 -2.54 17.31
N LYS A 151 -8.71 -3.24 18.33
CA LYS A 151 -7.30 -3.61 18.42
C LYS A 151 -7.08 -4.88 17.59
N HIS A 152 -5.97 -4.93 16.88
CA HIS A 152 -5.51 -6.08 16.12
C HIS A 152 -4.00 -6.25 16.34
N SER A 153 -3.55 -7.51 16.43
CA SER A 153 -2.13 -7.86 16.48
C SER A 153 -1.83 -8.88 15.40
N MET A 154 -0.73 -8.71 14.69
CA MET A 154 -0.27 -9.72 13.72
C MET A 154 0.06 -11.05 14.40
N SER A 155 0.55 -11.04 15.65
CA SER A 155 0.80 -12.28 16.41
C SER A 155 -0.44 -13.14 16.58
N GLN A 156 -1.63 -12.54 16.73
CA GLN A 156 -2.88 -13.27 16.83
C GLN A 156 -3.22 -14.04 15.54
N CYS A 157 -2.75 -13.56 14.38
CA CYS A 157 -2.88 -14.31 13.13
C CYS A 157 -2.06 -15.59 13.13
N TYR A 158 -0.86 -15.53 13.68
CA TYR A 158 0.00 -16.72 13.78
C TYR A 158 -0.58 -17.75 14.76
N GLU A 159 -1.09 -17.29 15.91
CA GLU A 159 -1.68 -18.15 16.94
C GLU A 159 -2.98 -18.81 16.46
N ASN A 160 -3.85 -18.05 15.79
CA ASN A 160 -5.14 -18.56 15.29
C ASN A 160 -4.96 -19.51 14.09
N PHE A 161 -3.85 -19.44 13.38
CA PHE A 161 -3.54 -20.40 12.31
C PHE A 161 -3.34 -21.84 12.85
N VAL A 162 -3.02 -21.97 14.12
CA VAL A 162 -2.85 -23.27 14.82
C VAL A 162 -4.15 -23.79 15.47
N SER A 163 -5.24 -23.01 15.44
CA SER A 163 -6.52 -23.42 16.00
C SER A 163 -7.19 -24.52 15.17
N ASP A 164 -7.66 -25.58 15.80
CA ASP A 164 -8.39 -26.67 15.16
C ASP A 164 -9.81 -26.29 14.72
N ASP A 165 -10.32 -25.11 15.11
CA ASP A 165 -11.63 -24.62 14.70
C ASP A 165 -11.52 -23.67 13.48
N PRO A 166 -11.96 -24.10 12.28
CA PRO A 166 -11.87 -23.28 11.06
C PRO A 166 -12.65 -21.96 11.14
N ALA A 167 -13.66 -21.87 12.02
CA ALA A 167 -14.48 -20.67 12.19
C ALA A 167 -13.75 -19.57 12.97
N LEU A 168 -12.71 -19.94 13.72
CA LEU A 168 -11.91 -19.03 14.56
C LEU A 168 -10.54 -18.71 13.95
N GLN A 169 -10.16 -19.38 12.84
CA GLN A 169 -8.87 -19.17 12.20
C GLN A 169 -8.85 -17.89 11.36
N ASP A 170 -7.91 -17.00 11.65
CA ASP A 170 -7.49 -15.97 10.70
C ASP A 170 -6.65 -16.60 9.59
N SER A 171 -6.87 -16.21 8.34
CA SER A 171 -6.05 -16.68 7.23
C SER A 171 -4.77 -15.85 7.18
N TYR A 172 -3.64 -16.54 7.23
CA TYR A 172 -2.31 -15.92 7.12
C TYR A 172 -1.64 -16.35 5.82
N TYR A 173 -1.00 -15.41 5.15
CA TYR A 173 -0.26 -15.65 3.92
C TYR A 173 1.08 -14.94 3.98
N THR A 174 2.13 -15.63 3.57
CA THR A 174 3.42 -15.03 3.22
C THR A 174 3.59 -15.16 1.72
N VAL A 175 3.83 -14.05 1.04
CA VAL A 175 4.13 -14.03 -0.39
C VAL A 175 5.63 -13.85 -0.54
N ASP A 176 6.31 -14.87 -1.05
CA ASP A 176 7.69 -14.77 -1.49
C ASP A 176 7.69 -14.21 -2.92
N LEU A 177 8.31 -13.06 -3.10
CA LEU A 177 8.41 -12.36 -4.38
C LEU A 177 9.76 -12.61 -5.08
N SER A 178 10.44 -13.73 -4.74
CA SER A 178 11.73 -14.11 -5.35
C SER A 178 11.67 -14.29 -6.86
#